data_ab356e4e0595e6f81b06844c1c702f8f
#
_entry.id   ab356e4e0595e6f81b06844c1c702f8f
#
_cell.length_a   1.000
_cell.length_b   1.000
_cell.length_c   1.000
_cell.angle_alpha   90.00
_cell.angle_beta   90.00
_cell.angle_gamma   90.00
#
_symmetry.space_group_name_H-M   'P 1'
#
loop_
_entity.id
_entity.type
_entity.pdbx_description
1 polymer ?
#
loop_
_entity_poly.entity_id
_entity_poly.type
_entity_poly.pdbx_seq_one_letter_code
_entity_poly.pdbx_strand_id
1 'polypeptide(L)'
;KPKSKIPLANDWPNQGKSLDRVKSTDGNLGLILGIKSGILDIDLDCTESKALAGIILPAPHAIFERGSSDSSHYLYKALSFGPRKVFNADGKKSTLVELRGDGSQTMIPPSIHPNDSQLAFTSFNDERPKVKYHNLLRAVSMLAACSEVAQNWREGYRHDLAVAFSGLCLNKSA
;
A
#
# COMPACT_ATOMS: atom_id res chain seq x y z
N LYS A 1 -5.88 -21.92 3.36
CA LYS A 1 -6.17 -22.53 2.07
C LYS A 1 -5.16 -22.01 1.07
N PRO A 2 -4.53 -22.85 0.25
CA PRO A 2 -3.76 -22.39 -0.88
C PRO A 2 -4.60 -21.44 -1.75
N LYS A 3 -3.99 -20.39 -2.29
CA LYS A 3 -4.64 -19.44 -3.20
C LYS A 3 -5.85 -18.67 -2.61
N SER A 4 -5.90 -18.43 -1.30
CA SER A 4 -6.96 -17.63 -0.67
C SER A 4 -6.37 -16.41 0.05
N LYS A 5 -7.06 -15.27 -0.08
CA LYS A 5 -6.79 -14.04 0.70
C LYS A 5 -7.57 -14.00 2.01
N ILE A 6 -8.54 -14.91 2.17
CA ILE A 6 -9.44 -14.91 3.33
C ILE A 6 -8.74 -15.60 4.50
N PRO A 7 -8.63 -14.96 5.67
CA PRO A 7 -8.11 -15.58 6.88
C PRO A 7 -8.91 -16.83 7.26
N LEU A 8 -8.23 -17.85 7.77
CA LEU A 8 -8.86 -19.10 8.18
C LEU A 8 -9.62 -18.99 9.51
N ALA A 9 -9.18 -18.11 10.39
CA ALA A 9 -9.77 -17.93 11.72
C ALA A 9 -10.71 -16.72 11.72
N ASN A 10 -11.89 -16.86 12.34
CA ASN A 10 -12.86 -15.76 12.45
C ASN A 10 -12.31 -14.59 13.29
N ASP A 11 -11.48 -14.89 14.31
CA ASP A 11 -10.81 -13.89 15.17
C ASP A 11 -9.34 -13.67 14.74
N TRP A 12 -9.06 -13.71 13.45
CA TRP A 12 -7.71 -13.58 12.89
C TRP A 12 -6.96 -12.31 13.35
N PRO A 13 -7.61 -11.15 13.59
CA PRO A 13 -6.88 -9.96 14.04
C PRO A 13 -6.23 -10.16 15.41
N ASN A 14 -6.72 -11.12 16.21
CA ASN A 14 -6.23 -11.41 17.56
C ASN A 14 -5.36 -12.67 17.64
N GLN A 15 -5.21 -13.42 16.55
CA GLN A 15 -4.54 -14.73 16.53
C GLN A 15 -3.22 -14.68 15.74
N GLY A 16 -2.17 -14.10 16.33
CA GLY A 16 -0.80 -14.30 15.82
C GLY A 16 -0.39 -15.79 15.92
N LYS A 17 0.43 -16.25 14.98
CA LYS A 17 1.01 -17.61 14.97
C LYS A 17 2.49 -17.55 15.28
N SER A 18 3.03 -18.58 15.95
CA SER A 18 4.46 -18.71 16.14
C SER A 18 5.19 -18.93 14.81
N LEU A 19 6.48 -18.55 14.76
CA LEU A 19 7.33 -18.78 13.58
C LEU A 19 7.38 -20.25 13.15
N ASP A 20 7.41 -21.19 14.11
CA ASP A 20 7.45 -22.61 13.79
C ASP A 20 6.18 -23.07 13.07
N ARG A 21 5.02 -22.56 13.48
CA ARG A 21 3.76 -22.86 12.81
C ARG A 21 3.65 -22.19 11.43
N VAL A 22 4.27 -21.02 11.25
CA VAL A 22 4.36 -20.35 9.94
C VAL A 22 5.25 -21.16 9.01
N LYS A 23 6.43 -21.64 9.49
CA LYS A 23 7.36 -22.46 8.70
C LYS A 23 6.79 -23.81 8.28
N SER A 24 5.86 -24.37 9.07
CA SER A 24 5.26 -25.69 8.81
C SER A 24 3.95 -25.61 7.99
N THR A 25 3.57 -24.45 7.47
CA THR A 25 2.32 -24.31 6.70
C THR A 25 2.57 -24.34 5.20
N ASP A 26 1.75 -25.09 4.48
CA ASP A 26 1.67 -25.07 3.01
C ASP A 26 0.68 -24.01 2.49
N GLY A 27 0.11 -23.23 3.39
CA GLY A 27 -0.90 -22.21 3.07
C GLY A 27 -0.30 -20.82 2.85
N ASN A 28 -1.13 -19.91 2.36
CA ASN A 28 -0.78 -18.52 2.25
C ASN A 28 -0.59 -17.87 3.63
N LEU A 29 0.33 -16.92 3.69
CA LEU A 29 0.68 -16.16 4.88
C LEU A 29 0.04 -14.79 4.84
N GLY A 30 -0.68 -14.42 5.90
CA GLY A 30 -1.23 -13.09 6.13
C GLY A 30 -0.45 -12.37 7.23
N LEU A 31 0.08 -11.20 6.95
CA LEU A 31 0.67 -10.30 7.95
C LEU A 31 -0.45 -9.42 8.53
N ILE A 32 -0.68 -9.52 9.83
CA ILE A 32 -1.58 -8.60 10.56
C ILE A 32 -0.87 -7.24 10.62
N LEU A 33 -1.57 -6.18 10.23
CA LEU A 33 -1.01 -4.83 10.17
C LEU A 33 -1.38 -3.99 11.40
N GLY A 34 -0.74 -2.83 11.52
CA GLY A 34 -0.98 -1.87 12.58
C GLY A 34 -0.20 -2.16 13.85
N ILE A 35 -0.77 -1.80 14.99
CA ILE A 35 -0.11 -1.83 16.31
C ILE A 35 0.40 -3.22 16.70
N LYS A 36 -0.24 -4.28 16.24
CA LYS A 36 0.13 -5.67 16.60
C LYS A 36 1.43 -6.15 15.98
N SER A 37 1.72 -5.72 14.76
CA SER A 37 2.96 -6.09 14.06
C SER A 37 3.99 -4.97 14.06
N GLY A 38 3.57 -3.74 14.30
CA GLY A 38 4.41 -2.57 14.10
C GLY A 38 4.58 -2.19 12.62
N ILE A 39 3.79 -2.78 11.72
CA ILE A 39 3.93 -2.63 10.25
C ILE A 39 2.70 -1.95 9.66
N LEU A 40 2.94 -1.03 8.74
CA LEU A 40 1.96 -0.46 7.81
C LEU A 40 2.26 -0.95 6.40
N ASP A 41 1.23 -1.09 5.57
CA ASP A 41 1.33 -1.48 4.16
C ASP A 41 0.71 -0.41 3.27
N ILE A 42 1.42 -0.02 2.21
CA ILE A 42 0.86 0.76 1.12
C ILE A 42 0.68 -0.16 -0.07
N ASP A 43 -0.56 -0.29 -0.52
CA ASP A 43 -0.93 -1.05 -1.72
C ASP A 43 -1.12 -0.09 -2.90
N LEU A 44 -0.29 -0.24 -3.92
CA LEU A 44 -0.28 0.59 -5.12
C LEU A 44 -1.11 -0.07 -6.21
N ASP A 45 -2.34 0.40 -6.42
CA ASP A 45 -3.34 -0.27 -7.24
C ASP A 45 -3.41 0.22 -8.70
N CYS A 46 -2.62 1.26 -9.08
CA CYS A 46 -2.57 1.76 -10.45
C CYS A 46 -1.14 2.01 -10.95
N THR A 47 -0.97 2.09 -12.25
CA THR A 47 0.33 2.30 -12.91
C THR A 47 0.97 3.62 -12.48
N GLU A 48 0.17 4.68 -12.35
CA GLU A 48 0.64 6.02 -11.99
C GLU A 48 1.14 6.06 -10.54
N SER A 49 0.41 5.43 -9.61
CA SER A 49 0.83 5.37 -8.21
C SER A 49 2.18 4.65 -8.06
N LYS A 50 2.42 3.59 -8.81
CA LYS A 50 3.71 2.89 -8.82
C LYS A 50 4.83 3.72 -9.40
N ALA A 51 4.58 4.38 -10.54
CA ALA A 51 5.57 5.23 -11.18
C ALA A 51 6.00 6.41 -10.28
N LEU A 52 5.07 6.93 -9.47
CA LEU A 52 5.29 8.09 -8.59
C LEU A 52 5.73 7.71 -7.17
N ALA A 53 5.53 6.47 -6.75
CA ALA A 53 5.79 6.04 -5.38
C ALA A 53 7.22 6.31 -4.91
N GLY A 54 8.21 6.00 -5.74
CA GLY A 54 9.62 6.22 -5.41
C GLY A 54 10.04 7.69 -5.27
N ILE A 55 9.23 8.62 -5.78
CA ILE A 55 9.47 10.07 -5.70
C ILE A 55 8.75 10.67 -4.49
N ILE A 56 7.54 10.20 -4.18
CA ILE A 56 6.63 10.84 -3.22
C ILE A 56 6.68 10.16 -1.85
N LEU A 57 6.80 8.83 -1.84
CA LEU A 57 6.81 8.08 -0.59
C LEU A 57 8.20 8.02 0.04
N PRO A 58 8.30 7.99 1.38
CA PRO A 58 9.56 7.65 2.04
C PRO A 58 10.00 6.25 1.60
N ALA A 59 11.30 5.99 1.66
CA ALA A 59 11.84 4.70 1.27
C ALA A 59 11.31 3.58 2.21
N PRO A 60 10.69 2.51 1.69
CA PRO A 60 10.08 1.45 2.49
C PRO A 60 11.10 0.48 3.07
N HIS A 61 10.73 -0.24 4.14
CA HIS A 61 11.55 -1.31 4.73
C HIS A 61 11.56 -2.57 3.86
N ALA A 62 10.46 -2.85 3.18
CA ALA A 62 10.37 -3.93 2.22
C ALA A 62 9.41 -3.58 1.09
N ILE A 63 9.67 -4.14 -0.07
CA ILE A 63 8.78 -4.11 -1.24
C ILE A 63 8.52 -5.55 -1.65
N PHE A 64 7.28 -5.88 -1.95
CA PHE A 64 6.94 -7.14 -2.59
C PHE A 64 5.90 -6.95 -3.69
N GLU A 65 5.91 -7.84 -4.67
CA GLU A 65 5.12 -7.76 -5.89
C GLU A 65 4.50 -9.12 -6.22
N ARG A 66 3.50 -9.08 -7.08
CA ARG A 66 2.98 -10.26 -7.78
C ARG A 66 3.65 -10.37 -9.14
N GLY A 67 4.29 -11.47 -9.46
CA GLY A 67 5.16 -11.64 -10.61
C GLY A 67 4.58 -11.34 -12.00
N SER A 68 3.27 -11.17 -12.16
CA SER A 68 2.62 -10.84 -13.44
C SER A 68 1.66 -9.65 -13.35
N SER A 69 1.59 -9.01 -12.21
CA SER A 69 0.63 -7.93 -11.95
C SER A 69 1.35 -6.67 -11.51
N ASP A 70 0.82 -5.56 -11.98
CA ASP A 70 1.32 -4.23 -11.64
C ASP A 70 1.13 -3.81 -10.17
N SER A 71 0.66 -4.58 -9.24
CA SER A 71 0.51 -4.16 -7.86
C SER A 71 1.79 -4.36 -7.05
N SER A 72 2.24 -3.31 -6.40
CA SER A 72 3.37 -3.29 -5.47
C SER A 72 2.90 -2.96 -4.07
N HIS A 73 3.45 -3.66 -3.09
CA HIS A 73 3.24 -3.41 -1.68
C HIS A 73 4.49 -2.85 -1.06
N TYR A 74 4.35 -1.73 -0.34
CA TYR A 74 5.44 -1.05 0.36
C TYR A 74 5.21 -1.18 1.86
N LEU A 75 6.06 -1.95 2.55
CA LEU A 75 5.96 -2.19 3.99
C LEU A 75 6.83 -1.20 4.77
N TYR A 76 6.26 -0.66 5.84
CA TYR A 76 6.92 0.31 6.72
C TYR A 76 6.85 -0.14 8.17
N LYS A 77 7.98 -0.18 8.88
CA LYS A 77 8.00 -0.18 10.34
C LYS A 77 7.52 1.18 10.85
N ALA A 78 6.60 1.20 11.80
CA ALA A 78 5.93 2.41 12.23
C ALA A 78 6.15 2.74 13.71
N LEU A 79 6.11 4.05 14.03
CA LEU A 79 6.14 4.61 15.39
C LEU A 79 4.75 4.91 15.91
N SER A 80 3.79 5.11 15.00
CA SER A 80 2.39 5.33 15.33
C SER A 80 1.50 4.68 14.26
N PHE A 81 0.27 4.36 14.63
CA PHE A 81 -0.66 3.56 13.84
C PHE A 81 -1.98 4.29 13.66
N GLY A 82 -2.80 3.80 12.76
CA GLY A 82 -4.12 4.33 12.48
C GLY A 82 -4.88 3.43 11.51
N PRO A 83 -6.14 3.79 11.20
CA PRO A 83 -7.03 2.95 10.41
C PRO A 83 -6.61 2.86 8.95
N ARG A 84 -7.20 1.89 8.26
CA ARG A 84 -7.16 1.79 6.80
C ARG A 84 -7.71 3.05 6.13
N LYS A 85 -7.02 3.52 5.07
CA LYS A 85 -7.46 4.60 4.19
C LYS A 85 -7.36 4.16 2.73
N VAL A 86 -8.44 4.33 1.99
CA VAL A 86 -8.53 3.99 0.57
C VAL A 86 -8.73 5.28 -0.23
N PHE A 87 -7.97 5.44 -1.29
CA PHE A 87 -8.06 6.55 -2.22
C PHE A 87 -8.46 6.01 -3.59
N ASN A 88 -9.65 6.37 -4.04
CA ASN A 88 -10.22 5.97 -5.31
C ASN A 88 -10.10 7.10 -6.33
N ALA A 89 -10.03 6.76 -7.60
CA ALA A 89 -10.15 7.73 -8.67
C ALA A 89 -11.55 8.36 -8.67
N ASP A 90 -11.62 9.65 -8.96
CA ASP A 90 -12.88 10.40 -8.96
C ASP A 90 -13.87 9.81 -9.99
N GLY A 91 -15.12 9.62 -9.54
CA GLY A 91 -16.18 9.03 -10.35
C GLY A 91 -15.95 7.56 -10.78
N LYS A 92 -14.87 6.90 -10.30
CA LYS A 92 -14.53 5.52 -10.62
C LYS A 92 -14.50 4.65 -9.36
N LYS A 93 -14.82 3.35 -9.53
CA LYS A 93 -14.66 2.36 -8.45
C LYS A 93 -13.23 1.80 -8.36
N SER A 94 -12.29 2.35 -9.14
CA SER A 94 -10.90 1.89 -9.17
C SER A 94 -10.10 2.55 -8.05
N THR A 95 -9.42 1.75 -7.26
CA THR A 95 -8.48 2.21 -6.23
C THR A 95 -7.20 2.71 -6.89
N LEU A 96 -6.71 3.87 -6.43
CA LEU A 96 -5.41 4.42 -6.81
C LEU A 96 -4.31 3.90 -5.90
N VAL A 97 -4.55 4.02 -4.59
CA VAL A 97 -3.63 3.61 -3.54
C VAL A 97 -4.38 3.37 -2.25
N GLU A 98 -3.88 2.46 -1.44
CA GLU A 98 -4.45 2.15 -0.14
C GLU A 98 -3.36 2.16 0.94
N LEU A 99 -3.60 2.86 2.06
CA LEU A 99 -2.81 2.76 3.28
C LEU A 99 -3.52 1.80 4.23
N ARG A 100 -2.90 0.66 4.51
CA ARG A 100 -3.41 -0.38 5.40
C ARG A 100 -2.71 -0.29 6.76
N GLY A 101 -3.48 -0.17 7.80
CA GLY A 101 -3.03 -0.08 9.19
C GLY A 101 -3.86 -0.97 10.10
N ASP A 102 -4.29 -0.42 11.25
CA ASP A 102 -5.03 -1.18 12.26
C ASP A 102 -6.27 -1.88 11.69
N GLY A 103 -6.47 -3.13 12.11
CA GLY A 103 -7.58 -3.96 11.66
C GLY A 103 -7.46 -4.52 10.24
N SER A 104 -6.31 -4.30 9.58
CA SER A 104 -6.04 -4.82 8.24
C SER A 104 -5.06 -5.99 8.26
N GLN A 105 -5.03 -6.71 7.15
CA GLN A 105 -3.99 -7.69 6.85
C GLN A 105 -3.53 -7.56 5.39
N THR A 106 -2.32 -8.00 5.12
CA THR A 106 -1.81 -8.17 3.76
C THR A 106 -1.24 -9.57 3.58
N MET A 107 -1.45 -10.15 2.41
CA MET A 107 -0.86 -11.43 2.06
C MET A 107 0.59 -11.19 1.62
N ILE A 108 1.53 -11.92 2.23
CA ILE A 108 2.96 -11.71 2.02
C ILE A 108 3.64 -12.91 1.34
N PRO A 109 4.83 -12.71 0.72
CA PRO A 109 5.63 -13.84 0.23
C PRO A 109 5.93 -14.87 1.33
N PRO A 110 6.02 -16.16 0.96
CA PRO A 110 6.00 -16.77 -0.39
C PRO A 110 4.61 -17.17 -0.90
N SER A 111 3.56 -16.51 -0.45
CA SER A 111 2.16 -16.83 -0.80
C SER A 111 1.89 -16.82 -2.31
N ILE A 112 0.88 -17.59 -2.70
CA ILE A 112 0.36 -17.64 -4.08
C ILE A 112 -0.98 -16.92 -4.13
N HIS A 113 -1.07 -15.92 -5.00
CA HIS A 113 -2.29 -15.14 -5.21
C HIS A 113 -3.39 -16.03 -5.86
N PRO A 114 -4.69 -15.72 -5.69
CA PRO A 114 -5.79 -16.47 -6.33
C PRO A 114 -5.69 -16.62 -7.85
N ASN A 115 -5.00 -15.71 -8.54
CA ASN A 115 -4.73 -15.78 -9.98
C ASN A 115 -3.45 -16.56 -10.36
N ASP A 116 -2.93 -17.40 -9.48
CA ASP A 116 -1.74 -18.22 -9.65
C ASP A 116 -0.39 -17.48 -9.71
N SER A 117 -0.36 -16.18 -9.49
CA SER A 117 0.92 -15.46 -9.40
C SER A 117 1.54 -15.61 -7.99
N GLN A 118 2.82 -15.90 -7.95
CA GLN A 118 3.59 -15.97 -6.72
C GLN A 118 3.98 -14.56 -6.26
N LEU A 119 3.87 -14.31 -4.96
CA LEU A 119 4.40 -13.11 -4.35
C LEU A 119 5.89 -13.28 -4.07
N ALA A 120 6.68 -12.23 -4.34
CA ALA A 120 8.11 -12.22 -4.08
C ALA A 120 8.55 -10.86 -3.50
N PHE A 121 9.46 -10.88 -2.52
CA PHE A 121 10.14 -9.66 -2.09
C PHE A 121 11.13 -9.22 -3.17
N THR A 122 11.07 -7.93 -3.53
CA THR A 122 11.97 -7.30 -4.50
C THR A 122 12.98 -6.37 -3.83
N SER A 123 12.69 -5.91 -2.60
CA SER A 123 13.60 -5.09 -1.80
C SER A 123 13.38 -5.32 -0.32
N PHE A 124 14.46 -5.30 0.45
CA PHE A 124 14.42 -5.35 1.91
C PHE A 124 15.56 -4.54 2.51
N ASN A 125 15.22 -3.61 3.43
CA ASN A 125 16.21 -2.85 4.21
C ASN A 125 15.67 -2.54 5.60
N ASP A 126 16.16 -3.25 6.61
CA ASP A 126 15.69 -3.17 7.99
C ASP A 126 16.22 -1.95 8.76
N GLU A 127 17.28 -1.32 8.26
CA GLU A 127 17.92 -0.16 8.91
C GLU A 127 17.22 1.17 8.65
N ARG A 128 16.18 1.19 7.81
CA ARG A 128 15.44 2.41 7.50
C ARG A 128 14.72 2.97 8.73
N PRO A 129 14.61 4.32 8.86
CA PRO A 129 13.91 4.94 9.96
C PRO A 129 12.44 4.54 9.99
N LYS A 130 11.92 4.27 11.20
CA LYS A 130 10.48 4.04 11.40
C LYS A 130 9.68 5.30 11.06
N VAL A 131 8.51 5.13 10.48
CA VAL A 131 7.63 6.22 10.05
C VAL A 131 6.52 6.50 11.07
N LYS A 132 6.03 7.74 11.11
CA LYS A 132 4.78 8.07 11.82
C LYS A 132 3.61 7.92 10.85
N TYR A 133 2.51 7.33 11.30
CA TYR A 133 1.31 7.11 10.50
C TYR A 133 0.82 8.39 9.79
N HIS A 134 0.74 9.52 10.49
CA HIS A 134 0.24 10.76 9.89
C HIS A 134 1.15 11.31 8.78
N ASN A 135 2.48 11.14 8.91
CA ASN A 135 3.41 11.53 7.86
C ASN A 135 3.24 10.66 6.62
N LEU A 136 3.09 9.34 6.84
CA LEU A 136 2.85 8.40 5.76
C LEU A 136 1.49 8.67 5.09
N LEU A 137 0.44 8.96 5.88
CA LEU A 137 -0.88 9.32 5.35
C LEU A 137 -0.82 10.57 4.46
N ARG A 138 -0.05 11.60 4.85
CA ARG A 138 0.15 12.79 4.01
C ARG A 138 0.83 12.46 2.70
N ALA A 139 1.89 11.65 2.73
CA ALA A 139 2.59 11.21 1.52
C ALA A 139 1.67 10.39 0.60
N VAL A 140 0.89 9.46 1.16
CA VAL A 140 -0.09 8.65 0.40
C VAL A 140 -1.20 9.51 -0.18
N SER A 141 -1.69 10.50 0.56
CA SER A 141 -2.71 11.45 0.05
C SER A 141 -2.16 12.26 -1.14
N MET A 142 -0.91 12.69 -1.07
CA MET A 142 -0.23 13.38 -2.18
C MET A 142 -0.04 12.43 -3.36
N LEU A 143 0.39 11.20 -3.12
CA LEU A 143 0.53 10.19 -4.16
C LEU A 143 -0.79 9.93 -4.89
N ALA A 144 -1.90 9.80 -4.14
CA ALA A 144 -3.23 9.62 -4.72
C ALA A 144 -3.63 10.80 -5.60
N ALA A 145 -3.45 12.04 -5.12
CA ALA A 145 -3.77 13.24 -5.88
C ALA A 145 -2.92 13.36 -7.17
N CYS A 146 -1.61 13.09 -7.07
CA CYS A 146 -0.73 13.10 -8.24
C CYS A 146 -1.07 11.97 -9.23
N SER A 147 -1.46 10.80 -8.74
CA SER A 147 -1.89 9.69 -9.59
C SER A 147 -3.18 10.02 -10.34
N GLU A 148 -4.15 10.65 -9.68
CA GLU A 148 -5.39 11.10 -10.30
C GLU A 148 -5.12 12.15 -11.40
N VAL A 149 -4.26 13.14 -11.11
CA VAL A 149 -3.82 14.13 -12.11
C VAL A 149 -3.14 13.45 -13.28
N ALA A 150 -2.22 12.51 -13.04
CA ALA A 150 -1.51 11.80 -14.09
C ALA A 150 -2.43 10.97 -14.99
N GLN A 151 -3.44 10.30 -14.44
CA GLN A 151 -4.46 9.57 -15.21
C GLN A 151 -5.28 10.47 -16.14
N ASN A 152 -5.45 11.73 -15.77
CA ASN A 152 -6.23 12.71 -16.52
C ASN A 152 -5.35 13.67 -17.33
N TRP A 153 -4.02 13.52 -17.29
CA TRP A 153 -3.06 14.37 -18.00
C TRP A 153 -3.01 14.05 -19.50
N ARG A 154 -4.03 14.49 -20.25
CA ARG A 154 -4.21 14.24 -21.66
C ARG A 154 -4.40 15.54 -22.45
N GLU A 155 -4.23 15.47 -23.75
CA GLU A 155 -4.47 16.61 -24.66
C GLU A 155 -5.88 17.18 -24.46
N GLY A 156 -6.00 18.52 -24.47
CA GLY A 156 -7.22 19.26 -24.19
C GLY A 156 -7.48 19.57 -22.71
N TYR A 157 -6.86 18.84 -21.76
CA TYR A 157 -7.09 19.02 -20.32
C TYR A 157 -5.86 19.53 -19.55
N ARG A 158 -4.67 19.49 -20.15
CA ARG A 158 -3.40 19.82 -19.47
C ARG A 158 -3.38 21.24 -18.90
N HIS A 159 -3.90 22.21 -19.65
CA HIS A 159 -3.90 23.61 -19.21
C HIS A 159 -4.81 23.79 -17.98
N ASP A 160 -6.04 23.30 -18.04
CA ASP A 160 -7.02 23.45 -16.96
C ASP A 160 -6.58 22.73 -15.69
N LEU A 161 -6.02 21.53 -15.81
CA LEU A 161 -5.42 20.79 -14.69
C LEU A 161 -4.23 21.54 -14.08
N ALA A 162 -3.34 22.12 -14.91
CA ALA A 162 -2.19 22.88 -14.42
C ALA A 162 -2.65 24.15 -13.66
N VAL A 163 -3.64 24.86 -14.17
CA VAL A 163 -4.23 26.06 -13.52
C VAL A 163 -4.88 25.68 -12.20
N ALA A 164 -5.73 24.64 -12.19
CA ALA A 164 -6.41 24.17 -10.98
C ALA A 164 -5.42 23.73 -9.90
N PHE A 165 -4.39 22.96 -10.27
CA PHE A 165 -3.35 22.48 -9.35
C PHE A 165 -2.51 23.64 -8.80
N SER A 166 -2.13 24.60 -9.64
CA SER A 166 -1.39 25.79 -9.22
C SER A 166 -2.18 26.63 -8.22
N GLY A 167 -3.50 26.83 -8.48
CA GLY A 167 -4.41 27.52 -7.56
C GLY A 167 -4.53 26.82 -6.20
N LEU A 168 -4.59 25.49 -6.19
CA LEU A 168 -4.62 24.70 -4.96
C LEU A 168 -3.33 24.84 -4.15
N CYS A 169 -2.18 24.86 -4.81
CA CYS A 169 -0.87 25.03 -4.16
C CYS A 169 -0.72 26.43 -3.56
N LEU A 170 -1.15 27.48 -4.26
CA LEU A 170 -1.06 28.86 -3.81
C LEU A 170 -1.99 29.15 -2.61
N ASN A 171 -3.21 28.61 -2.60
CA ASN A 171 -4.18 28.81 -1.53
C ASN A 171 -3.79 28.14 -0.18
N LYS A 172 -2.82 27.23 -0.16
CA LYS A 172 -2.32 26.62 1.07
C LYS A 172 -1.13 27.36 1.70
N SER A 173 -0.68 28.43 1.06
CA SER A 173 0.46 29.25 1.52
C SER A 173 0.03 30.55 2.20
N ALA A 174 -1.29 30.73 2.46
CA ALA A 174 -1.88 31.87 3.14
C ALA A 174 -2.30 31.52 4.57
#